data_1d6cf43431492eb985a01249ef1430a0
#
_entry.id   1d6cf43431492eb985a01249ef1430a0
#
_cell.length_a   1.000
_cell.length_b   1.000
_cell.length_c   1.000
_cell.angle_alpha   90.00
_cell.angle_beta   90.00
_cell.angle_gamma   90.00
#
_symmetry.space_group_name_H-M   'P 1'
#
loop_
_entity.id
_entity.type
_entity.pdbx_description
1 polymer ?
#
loop_
_entity_poly.entity_id
_entity_poly.type
_entity_poly.pdbx_seq_one_letter_code
_entity_poly.pdbx_strand_id
1 'polypeptide(L)'
;LGKYISPNAPTKLDQLNGARTAAEEMDQFRKMPRLAGDIGVEVPYTLSRPNKERYVEAFRGQITTWEDYAVFGFLIDRVGRFQLEEFLDCTYLPLARVVEDPDIIREEEGHVDFGTNATAEFAAKGGESKERIQKAVDYWYAKGLDMFGNSKSYRSERYMFWGLKRRPNSVARQQYKDEIDALILKMGLQLPDPNKGRLYT
;
A
#
# COMPACT_ATOMS: atom_id res chain seq x y z
N LEU A 1 11.17 0.07 8.29
CA LEU A 1 10.51 0.22 9.59
C LEU A 1 11.53 0.31 10.73
N GLY A 2 12.32 -0.73 11.02
CA GLY A 2 13.19 -0.78 12.22
C GLY A 2 14.16 0.39 12.38
N LYS A 3 14.75 0.90 11.31
CA LYS A 3 15.78 1.95 11.37
C LYS A 3 15.24 3.36 11.63
N TYR A 4 14.11 3.70 11.02
CA TYR A 4 13.61 5.09 11.03
C TYR A 4 12.30 5.24 11.81
N ILE A 5 11.42 4.27 11.73
CA ILE A 5 10.06 4.37 12.29
C ILE A 5 10.04 3.97 13.76
N SER A 6 10.62 2.83 14.11
CA SER A 6 10.59 2.35 15.49
C SER A 6 11.17 3.34 16.51
N PRO A 7 12.32 4.01 16.26
CA PRO A 7 12.85 5.02 17.20
C PRO A 7 11.99 6.29 17.32
N ASN A 8 11.18 6.60 16.30
CA ASN A 8 10.36 7.82 16.24
C ASN A 8 8.89 7.57 16.58
N ALA A 9 8.54 6.37 17.01
CA ALA A 9 7.19 6.04 17.41
C ALA A 9 6.72 6.92 18.59
N PRO A 10 5.52 7.52 18.54
CA PRO A 10 5.03 8.44 19.57
C PRO A 10 4.88 7.78 20.94
N THR A 11 4.52 6.51 20.97
CA THR A 11 4.32 5.72 22.18
C THR A 11 4.99 4.35 22.09
N LYS A 12 5.13 3.68 23.25
CA LYS A 12 5.62 2.28 23.29
C LYS A 12 4.68 1.31 22.59
N LEU A 13 3.38 1.60 22.61
CA LEU A 13 2.40 0.80 21.90
C LEU A 13 2.58 0.94 20.38
N ASP A 14 2.81 2.15 19.89
CA ASP A 14 3.10 2.39 18.47
C ASP A 14 4.39 1.71 18.03
N GLN A 15 5.42 1.71 18.90
CA GLN A 15 6.66 1.01 18.65
C GLN A 15 6.43 -0.50 18.52
N LEU A 16 5.61 -1.07 19.40
CA LEU A 16 5.25 -2.48 19.36
C LEU A 16 4.44 -2.83 18.11
N ASN A 17 3.45 -2.00 17.76
CA ASN A 17 2.64 -2.19 16.56
C ASN A 17 3.50 -2.15 15.29
N GLY A 18 4.42 -1.20 15.17
CA GLY A 18 5.33 -1.14 14.03
C GLY A 18 6.27 -2.36 13.93
N ALA A 19 6.72 -2.91 15.06
CA ALA A 19 7.52 -4.14 15.08
C ALA A 19 6.69 -5.37 14.66
N ARG A 20 5.42 -5.43 15.08
CA ARG A 20 4.48 -6.48 14.69
C ARG A 20 4.20 -6.44 13.19
N THR A 21 3.83 -5.28 12.63
CA THR A 21 3.66 -5.08 11.18
C THR A 21 4.89 -5.55 10.41
N ALA A 22 6.10 -5.21 10.85
CA ALA A 22 7.32 -5.66 10.18
C ALA A 22 7.50 -7.19 10.20
N ALA A 23 7.07 -7.87 11.26
CA ALA A 23 7.12 -9.33 11.34
C ALA A 23 6.08 -9.98 10.42
N GLU A 24 4.86 -9.45 10.37
CA GLU A 24 3.76 -9.89 9.51
C GLU A 24 4.15 -9.77 8.02
N GLU A 25 4.68 -8.63 7.61
CA GLU A 25 5.21 -8.41 6.25
C GLU A 25 6.31 -9.41 5.86
N MET A 26 7.21 -9.73 6.78
CA MET A 26 8.27 -10.71 6.55
C MET A 26 7.70 -12.13 6.40
N ASP A 27 6.66 -12.48 7.12
CA ASP A 27 6.01 -13.79 7.00
C ASP A 27 5.27 -13.92 5.67
N GLN A 28 4.52 -12.92 5.28
CA GLN A 28 3.86 -12.85 3.97
C GLN A 28 4.89 -12.91 2.83
N PHE A 29 5.99 -12.16 2.94
CA PHE A 29 7.07 -12.20 1.96
C PHE A 29 7.61 -13.62 1.76
N ARG A 30 7.75 -14.45 2.80
CA ARG A 30 8.25 -15.82 2.67
C ARG A 30 7.34 -16.75 1.87
N LYS A 31 6.04 -16.45 1.82
CA LYS A 31 5.04 -17.25 1.08
C LYS A 31 5.17 -17.06 -0.44
N MET A 32 5.51 -15.85 -0.90
CA MET A 32 5.54 -15.50 -2.32
C MET A 32 6.67 -16.15 -3.14
N PRO A 33 7.95 -16.22 -2.68
CA PRO A 33 9.02 -16.91 -3.40
C PRO A 33 8.71 -18.39 -3.66
N ARG A 34 8.00 -19.05 -2.76
CA ARG A 34 7.58 -20.44 -2.95
C ARG A 34 6.65 -20.58 -4.15
N LEU A 35 5.63 -19.71 -4.25
CA LEU A 35 4.72 -19.71 -5.41
C LEU A 35 5.44 -19.46 -6.73
N ALA A 36 6.41 -18.54 -6.74
CA ALA A 36 7.22 -18.26 -7.92
C ALA A 36 8.12 -19.47 -8.28
N GLY A 37 8.72 -20.14 -7.29
CA GLY A 37 9.51 -21.35 -7.47
C GLY A 37 8.71 -22.50 -8.09
N ASP A 38 7.45 -22.67 -7.71
CA ASP A 38 6.55 -23.69 -8.25
C ASP A 38 6.31 -23.55 -9.77
N ILE A 39 6.49 -22.35 -10.32
CA ILE A 39 6.40 -22.06 -11.76
C ILE A 39 7.78 -21.79 -12.41
N GLY A 40 8.88 -22.13 -11.73
CA GLY A 40 10.23 -21.99 -12.25
C GLY A 40 10.76 -20.55 -12.33
N VAL A 41 10.18 -19.64 -11.56
CA VAL A 41 10.60 -18.23 -11.49
C VAL A 41 11.41 -17.99 -10.22
N GLU A 42 12.67 -17.57 -10.39
CA GLU A 42 13.47 -17.08 -9.27
C GLU A 42 13.05 -15.66 -8.90
N VAL A 43 12.69 -15.47 -7.64
CA VAL A 43 12.44 -14.14 -7.08
C VAL A 43 13.76 -13.62 -6.51
N PRO A 44 14.37 -12.59 -7.13
CA PRO A 44 15.59 -11.99 -6.58
C PRO A 44 15.30 -11.48 -5.16
N TYR A 45 16.28 -11.66 -4.26
CA TYR A 45 16.17 -11.16 -2.90
C TYR A 45 16.05 -9.63 -2.89
N THR A 46 14.82 -9.14 -2.72
CA THR A 46 14.49 -7.72 -2.92
C THR A 46 14.76 -6.85 -1.69
N LEU A 47 14.92 -7.44 -0.51
CA LEU A 47 15.14 -6.71 0.74
C LEU A 47 16.46 -5.93 0.76
N SER A 48 17.49 -6.42 0.04
CA SER A 48 18.78 -5.75 -0.08
C SER A 48 18.84 -4.69 -1.18
N ARG A 49 17.82 -4.57 -2.02
CA ARG A 49 17.81 -3.59 -3.11
C ARG A 49 17.69 -2.17 -2.58
N PRO A 50 18.52 -1.24 -3.05
CA PRO A 50 18.32 0.17 -2.79
C PRO A 50 16.93 0.63 -3.25
N ASN A 51 16.30 1.55 -2.51
CA ASN A 51 14.95 2.03 -2.85
C ASN A 51 14.81 2.48 -4.32
N LYS A 52 15.83 3.16 -4.87
CA LYS A 52 15.85 3.62 -6.27
C LYS A 52 15.74 2.50 -7.32
N GLU A 53 16.03 1.27 -6.93
CA GLU A 53 16.00 0.09 -7.82
C GLU A 53 14.71 -0.73 -7.69
N ARG A 54 13.77 -0.29 -6.83
CA ARG A 54 12.49 -0.97 -6.68
C ARG A 54 11.59 -0.68 -7.88
N TYR A 55 10.78 -1.66 -8.26
CA TYR A 55 9.93 -1.55 -9.46
C TYR A 55 8.75 -0.59 -9.26
N VAL A 56 8.19 -0.57 -8.06
CA VAL A 56 7.02 0.25 -7.74
C VAL A 56 7.46 1.58 -7.16
N GLU A 57 6.99 2.68 -7.72
CA GLU A 57 7.42 4.03 -7.35
C GLU A 57 7.13 4.37 -5.88
N ALA A 58 6.02 3.90 -5.34
CA ALA A 58 5.71 4.08 -3.92
C ALA A 58 6.80 3.50 -3.02
N PHE A 59 7.39 2.36 -3.39
CA PHE A 59 8.46 1.73 -2.61
C PHE A 59 9.85 2.37 -2.84
N ARG A 60 9.98 3.30 -3.77
CA ARG A 60 11.17 4.16 -3.93
C ARG A 60 11.15 5.34 -2.97
N GLY A 61 9.96 5.71 -2.46
CA GLY A 61 9.80 6.73 -1.44
C GLY A 61 10.48 6.36 -0.13
N GLN A 62 10.78 7.37 0.67
CA GLN A 62 11.35 7.19 1.99
C GLN A 62 10.30 7.52 3.03
N ILE A 63 10.09 6.60 3.96
CA ILE A 63 9.31 6.83 5.16
C ILE A 63 10.29 7.32 6.21
N THR A 64 10.24 8.62 6.52
CA THR A 64 11.20 9.28 7.42
C THR A 64 10.58 9.79 8.71
N THR A 65 9.26 9.97 8.71
CA THR A 65 8.50 10.47 9.84
C THR A 65 7.41 9.47 10.23
N TRP A 66 6.85 9.67 11.43
CA TRP A 66 5.70 8.87 11.84
C TRP A 66 4.44 9.20 11.03
N GLU A 67 4.30 10.46 10.62
CA GLU A 67 3.25 10.91 9.70
C GLU A 67 3.34 10.21 8.34
N ASP A 68 4.55 10.08 7.77
CA ASP A 68 4.77 9.29 6.55
C ASP A 68 4.34 7.83 6.72
N TYR A 69 4.66 7.23 7.88
CA TYR A 69 4.30 5.84 8.17
C TYR A 69 2.77 5.67 8.29
N ALA A 70 2.11 6.57 9.02
CA ALA A 70 0.66 6.57 9.14
C ALA A 70 -0.02 6.68 7.77
N VAL A 71 0.41 7.65 6.94
CA VAL A 71 -0.16 7.87 5.62
C VAL A 71 0.21 6.76 4.64
N PHE A 72 1.39 6.14 4.77
CA PHE A 72 1.75 4.96 4.00
C PHE A 72 0.75 3.82 4.26
N GLY A 73 0.46 3.48 5.52
CA GLY A 73 -0.58 2.50 5.87
C GLY A 73 -1.96 2.91 5.35
N PHE A 74 -2.32 4.19 5.48
CA PHE A 74 -3.60 4.70 5.00
C PHE A 74 -3.76 4.60 3.48
N LEU A 75 -2.75 5.00 2.70
CA LEU A 75 -2.84 5.10 1.24
C LEU A 75 -2.20 3.90 0.52
N ILE A 76 -0.99 3.48 0.89
CA ILE A 76 -0.23 2.51 0.10
C ILE A 76 -0.63 1.08 0.44
N ASP A 77 -0.75 0.73 1.74
CA ASP A 77 -1.21 -0.61 2.14
C ASP A 77 -2.66 -0.84 1.69
N ARG A 78 -3.48 0.22 1.63
CA ARG A 78 -4.83 0.14 1.04
C ARG A 78 -4.83 -0.31 -0.42
N VAL A 79 -3.81 0.02 -1.22
CA VAL A 79 -3.68 -0.53 -2.58
C VAL A 79 -3.46 -2.04 -2.51
N GLY A 80 -2.71 -2.53 -1.51
CA GLY A 80 -2.54 -3.97 -1.24
C GLY A 80 -3.88 -4.69 -1.12
N ARG A 81 -4.81 -4.15 -0.33
CA ARG A 81 -6.18 -4.68 -0.20
C ARG A 81 -6.88 -4.82 -1.56
N PHE A 82 -6.82 -3.80 -2.42
CA PHE A 82 -7.38 -3.88 -3.77
C PHE A 82 -6.74 -4.97 -4.63
N GLN A 83 -5.44 -5.23 -4.42
CA GLN A 83 -4.72 -6.30 -5.13
C GLN A 83 -5.09 -7.68 -4.60
N LEU A 84 -5.25 -7.85 -3.29
CA LEU A 84 -5.72 -9.10 -2.69
C LEU A 84 -7.10 -9.49 -3.22
N GLU A 85 -8.03 -8.53 -3.32
CA GLU A 85 -9.34 -8.76 -3.93
C GLU A 85 -9.26 -9.27 -5.38
N GLU A 86 -8.28 -8.78 -6.17
CA GLU A 86 -8.05 -9.26 -7.53
C GLU A 86 -7.58 -10.73 -7.54
N PHE A 87 -6.78 -11.14 -6.54
CA PHE A 87 -6.19 -12.48 -6.48
C PHE A 87 -7.11 -13.54 -5.91
N LEU A 88 -8.10 -13.19 -5.10
CA LEU A 88 -9.07 -14.14 -4.54
C LEU A 88 -9.78 -14.96 -5.62
N ASP A 89 -10.14 -14.35 -6.75
CA ASP A 89 -10.83 -14.99 -7.84
C ASP A 89 -9.92 -15.29 -9.06
N CYS A 90 -8.59 -15.25 -8.89
CA CYS A 90 -7.70 -15.45 -10.02
C CYS A 90 -7.62 -16.92 -10.44
N THR A 91 -7.40 -17.14 -11.74
CA THR A 91 -7.28 -18.49 -12.31
C THR A 91 -6.03 -19.26 -11.88
N TYR A 92 -5.04 -18.58 -11.30
CA TYR A 92 -3.88 -19.22 -10.69
C TYR A 92 -4.20 -19.64 -9.26
N LEU A 93 -4.82 -20.79 -9.11
CA LEU A 93 -5.33 -21.30 -7.82
C LEU A 93 -4.31 -21.32 -6.66
N PRO A 94 -3.01 -21.62 -6.87
CA PRO A 94 -2.05 -21.55 -5.76
C PRO A 94 -1.96 -20.16 -5.14
N LEU A 95 -2.02 -19.09 -5.94
CA LEU A 95 -2.04 -17.71 -5.45
C LEU A 95 -3.37 -17.40 -4.74
N ALA A 96 -4.50 -17.75 -5.36
CA ALA A 96 -5.82 -17.56 -4.74
C ALA A 96 -5.88 -18.18 -3.34
N ARG A 97 -5.42 -19.43 -3.19
CA ARG A 97 -5.37 -20.12 -1.89
C ARG A 97 -4.47 -19.46 -0.85
N VAL A 98 -3.37 -18.85 -1.26
CA VAL A 98 -2.51 -18.11 -0.32
C VAL A 98 -3.21 -16.84 0.15
N VAL A 99 -3.91 -16.15 -0.75
CA VAL A 99 -4.64 -14.91 -0.43
C VAL A 99 -5.93 -15.17 0.36
N GLU A 100 -6.53 -16.36 0.21
CA GLU A 100 -7.67 -16.81 1.03
C GLU A 100 -7.30 -17.08 2.50
N ASP A 101 -6.00 -17.08 2.86
CA ASP A 101 -5.54 -17.23 4.24
C ASP A 101 -6.14 -16.09 5.10
N PRO A 102 -7.00 -16.42 6.09
CA PRO A 102 -7.66 -15.39 6.90
C PRO A 102 -6.68 -14.50 7.67
N ASP A 103 -5.47 -14.98 7.94
CA ASP A 103 -4.45 -14.20 8.63
C ASP A 103 -3.91 -13.09 7.72
N ILE A 104 -3.68 -13.36 6.43
CA ILE A 104 -3.23 -12.35 5.48
C ILE A 104 -4.26 -11.23 5.36
N ILE A 105 -5.54 -11.57 5.16
CA ILE A 105 -6.62 -10.58 5.03
C ILE A 105 -6.71 -9.72 6.29
N ARG A 106 -6.72 -10.36 7.47
CA ARG A 106 -6.81 -9.65 8.74
C ARG A 106 -5.60 -8.74 9.01
N GLU A 107 -4.40 -9.18 8.65
CA GLU A 107 -3.17 -8.40 8.81
C GLU A 107 -3.20 -7.15 7.91
N GLU A 108 -3.55 -7.30 6.64
CA GLU A 108 -3.68 -6.18 5.70
C GLU A 108 -4.77 -5.19 6.10
N GLU A 109 -5.93 -5.68 6.56
CA GLU A 109 -6.98 -4.82 7.12
C GLU A 109 -6.46 -4.06 8.36
N GLY A 110 -5.72 -4.74 9.22
CA GLY A 110 -5.09 -4.14 10.40
C GLY A 110 -4.10 -3.03 10.05
N HIS A 111 -3.27 -3.21 9.03
CA HIS A 111 -2.33 -2.18 8.55
C HIS A 111 -3.07 -0.95 8.01
N VAL A 112 -4.11 -1.17 7.20
CA VAL A 112 -4.96 -0.10 6.64
C VAL A 112 -5.71 0.66 7.75
N ASP A 113 -6.27 -0.06 8.71
CA ASP A 113 -7.01 0.54 9.83
C ASP A 113 -6.08 1.35 10.73
N PHE A 114 -4.90 0.82 11.05
CA PHE A 114 -3.88 1.55 11.79
C PHE A 114 -3.52 2.87 11.08
N GLY A 115 -3.15 2.80 9.79
CA GLY A 115 -2.78 3.97 9.00
C GLY A 115 -3.91 5.01 8.91
N THR A 116 -5.15 4.54 8.73
CA THR A 116 -6.33 5.39 8.65
C THR A 116 -6.60 6.11 9.99
N ASN A 117 -6.58 5.38 11.10
CA ASN A 117 -6.84 5.93 12.42
C ASN A 117 -5.74 6.89 12.85
N ALA A 118 -4.47 6.52 12.68
CA ALA A 118 -3.35 7.39 12.99
C ALA A 118 -3.37 8.69 12.17
N THR A 119 -3.69 8.61 10.86
CA THR A 119 -3.83 9.80 10.01
C THR A 119 -4.96 10.71 10.51
N ALA A 120 -6.11 10.14 10.87
CA ALA A 120 -7.24 10.88 11.42
C ALA A 120 -6.90 11.55 12.77
N GLU A 121 -6.19 10.87 13.65
CA GLU A 121 -5.75 11.41 14.94
C GLU A 121 -4.79 12.61 14.76
N PHE A 122 -3.83 12.52 13.84
CA PHE A 122 -2.92 13.64 13.54
C PHE A 122 -3.69 14.83 12.96
N ALA A 123 -4.66 14.59 12.07
CA ALA A 123 -5.51 15.65 11.51
C ALA A 123 -6.37 16.32 12.58
N ALA A 124 -6.94 15.54 13.51
CA ALA A 124 -7.80 16.03 14.58
C ALA A 124 -7.06 16.91 15.61
N LYS A 125 -5.75 16.73 15.79
CA LYS A 125 -4.93 17.58 16.67
C LYS A 125 -4.87 19.04 16.19
N GLY A 126 -5.10 19.30 14.90
CA GLY A 126 -5.06 20.64 14.32
C GLY A 126 -3.65 21.24 14.24
N GLY A 127 -3.57 22.53 13.91
CA GLY A 127 -2.33 23.30 13.87
C GLY A 127 -1.20 22.58 13.10
N GLU A 128 0.00 22.65 13.64
CA GLU A 128 1.20 22.05 13.02
C GLU A 128 1.09 20.53 12.74
N SER A 129 0.38 19.79 13.62
CA SER A 129 0.15 18.36 13.42
C SER A 129 -0.65 18.11 12.13
N LYS A 130 -1.72 18.89 11.92
CA LYS A 130 -2.55 18.79 10.71
C LYS A 130 -1.77 19.21 9.46
N GLU A 131 -0.90 20.21 9.56
CA GLU A 131 -0.05 20.63 8.43
C GLU A 131 0.95 19.54 8.04
N ARG A 132 1.57 18.86 9.01
CA ARG A 132 2.52 17.78 8.75
C ARG A 132 1.83 16.58 8.10
N ILE A 133 0.66 16.18 8.62
CA ILE A 133 -0.06 15.04 8.03
C ILE A 133 -0.59 15.38 6.63
N GLN A 134 -1.03 16.63 6.37
CA GLN A 134 -1.41 17.08 5.03
C GLN A 134 -0.25 16.96 4.04
N LYS A 135 0.96 17.38 4.42
CA LYS A 135 2.17 17.24 3.57
C LYS A 135 2.46 15.76 3.25
N ALA A 136 2.29 14.88 4.22
CA ALA A 136 2.45 13.44 3.98
C ALA A 136 1.38 12.91 3.02
N VAL A 137 0.11 13.31 3.18
CA VAL A 137 -0.98 12.96 2.25
C VAL A 137 -0.67 13.48 0.84
N ASP A 138 -0.26 14.74 0.69
CA ASP A 138 0.10 15.32 -0.61
C ASP A 138 1.24 14.54 -1.29
N TYR A 139 2.20 14.06 -0.51
CA TYR A 139 3.34 13.29 -1.04
C TYR A 139 2.96 11.87 -1.47
N TRP A 140 2.16 11.15 -0.66
CA TRP A 140 1.85 9.75 -0.91
C TRP A 140 0.64 9.51 -1.83
N TYR A 141 -0.23 10.50 -2.00
CA TYR A 141 -1.46 10.38 -2.79
C TYR A 141 -1.21 9.98 -4.24
N ALA A 142 -0.36 10.74 -4.96
CA ALA A 142 -0.02 10.43 -6.34
C ALA A 142 0.66 9.06 -6.48
N LYS A 143 1.50 8.69 -5.53
CA LYS A 143 2.19 7.38 -5.49
C LYS A 143 1.21 6.22 -5.31
N GLY A 144 0.20 6.38 -4.48
CA GLY A 144 -0.87 5.39 -4.33
C GLY A 144 -1.65 5.19 -5.62
N LEU A 145 -2.03 6.29 -6.29
CA LEU A 145 -2.70 6.23 -7.59
C LEU A 145 -1.84 5.56 -8.67
N ASP A 146 -0.53 5.77 -8.66
CA ASP A 146 0.39 5.21 -9.64
C ASP A 146 0.67 3.71 -9.44
N MET A 147 0.39 3.15 -8.27
CA MET A 147 0.53 1.70 -8.03
C MET A 147 -0.39 0.86 -8.90
N PHE A 148 -1.48 1.42 -9.42
CA PHE A 148 -2.35 0.74 -10.40
C PHE A 148 -1.75 0.68 -11.81
N GLY A 149 -0.67 1.41 -12.07
CA GLY A 149 0.01 1.44 -13.37
C GLY A 149 -0.74 2.25 -14.43
N ASN A 150 -0.35 2.14 -15.70
CA ASN A 150 -0.93 2.88 -16.81
C ASN A 150 -2.38 2.42 -17.10
N SER A 151 -3.29 3.36 -17.37
CA SER A 151 -4.69 3.08 -17.75
C SER A 151 -4.81 2.24 -19.02
N LYS A 152 -3.96 2.52 -20.01
CA LYS A 152 -3.85 1.74 -21.25
C LYS A 152 -2.67 0.79 -21.16
N SER A 153 -2.87 -0.37 -20.54
CA SER A 153 -1.83 -1.37 -20.32
C SER A 153 -2.15 -2.67 -21.04
N TYR A 154 -1.41 -2.97 -22.11
CA TYR A 154 -1.49 -4.28 -22.80
C TYR A 154 -1.26 -5.45 -21.85
N ARG A 155 -0.37 -5.32 -20.86
CA ARG A 155 -0.17 -6.37 -19.84
C ARG A 155 -1.43 -6.57 -19.00
N SER A 156 -2.09 -5.48 -18.59
CA SER A 156 -3.34 -5.55 -17.81
C SER A 156 -4.45 -6.24 -18.61
N GLU A 157 -4.58 -5.95 -19.91
CA GLU A 157 -5.54 -6.61 -20.81
C GLU A 157 -5.27 -8.12 -20.89
N ARG A 158 -4.02 -8.53 -21.02
CA ARG A 158 -3.64 -9.95 -21.03
C ARG A 158 -3.92 -10.62 -19.69
N TYR A 159 -3.67 -9.95 -18.57
CA TYR A 159 -3.97 -10.50 -17.24
C TYR A 159 -5.49 -10.70 -17.05
N MET A 160 -6.31 -9.77 -17.53
CA MET A 160 -7.76 -9.94 -17.54
C MET A 160 -8.21 -11.10 -18.46
N PHE A 161 -7.63 -11.21 -19.66
CA PHE A 161 -7.91 -12.32 -20.58
C PHE A 161 -7.61 -13.69 -19.96
N TRP A 162 -6.52 -13.81 -19.20
CA TRP A 162 -6.15 -15.05 -18.50
C TRP A 162 -6.84 -15.22 -17.14
N GLY A 163 -7.71 -14.31 -16.73
CA GLY A 163 -8.37 -14.36 -15.42
C GLY A 163 -7.43 -14.18 -14.23
N LEU A 164 -6.27 -13.54 -14.44
CA LEU A 164 -5.33 -13.20 -13.38
C LEU A 164 -5.64 -11.83 -12.77
N LYS A 165 -6.57 -11.09 -13.37
CA LYS A 165 -7.00 -9.77 -12.96
C LYS A 165 -8.47 -9.57 -13.32
N ARG A 166 -9.23 -8.92 -12.43
CA ARG A 166 -10.69 -8.75 -12.57
C ARG A 166 -11.09 -7.52 -13.37
N ARG A 167 -10.34 -6.43 -13.22
CA ARG A 167 -10.75 -5.10 -13.72
C ARG A 167 -9.58 -4.31 -14.31
N PRO A 168 -9.86 -3.40 -15.26
CA PRO A 168 -8.85 -2.50 -15.82
C PRO A 168 -8.17 -1.64 -14.74
N ASN A 169 -6.91 -1.26 -14.96
CA ASN A 169 -6.16 -0.39 -14.06
C ASN A 169 -6.90 0.92 -13.76
N SER A 170 -7.53 1.52 -14.77
CA SER A 170 -8.30 2.76 -14.63
C SER A 170 -9.50 2.60 -13.70
N VAL A 171 -10.21 1.48 -13.78
CA VAL A 171 -11.38 1.20 -12.94
C VAL A 171 -10.95 0.98 -11.49
N ALA A 172 -9.94 0.14 -11.25
CA ALA A 172 -9.42 -0.11 -9.91
C ALA A 172 -8.89 1.18 -9.26
N ARG A 173 -8.14 1.99 -10.03
CA ARG A 173 -7.64 3.30 -9.58
C ARG A 173 -8.78 4.26 -9.23
N GLN A 174 -9.83 4.33 -10.05
CA GLN A 174 -10.95 5.22 -9.77
C GLN A 174 -11.69 4.82 -8.49
N GLN A 175 -11.96 3.53 -8.31
CA GLN A 175 -12.59 3.01 -7.09
C GLN A 175 -11.75 3.33 -5.83
N TYR A 176 -10.44 3.08 -5.92
CA TYR A 176 -9.51 3.45 -4.85
C TYR A 176 -9.52 4.95 -4.58
N LYS A 177 -9.46 5.78 -5.64
CA LYS A 177 -9.48 7.24 -5.53
C LYS A 177 -10.75 7.73 -4.84
N ASP A 178 -11.91 7.23 -5.25
CA ASP A 178 -13.19 7.63 -4.67
C ASP A 178 -13.26 7.31 -3.17
N GLU A 179 -12.72 6.16 -2.77
CA GLU A 179 -12.64 5.76 -1.37
C GLU A 179 -11.72 6.67 -0.55
N ILE A 180 -10.48 6.90 -1.02
CA ILE A 180 -9.52 7.72 -0.27
C ILE A 180 -9.90 9.19 -0.22
N ASP A 181 -10.49 9.73 -1.29
CA ASP A 181 -10.97 11.11 -1.33
C ASP A 181 -12.05 11.35 -0.27
N ALA A 182 -13.00 10.42 -0.16
CA ALA A 182 -14.05 10.51 0.87
C ALA A 182 -13.46 10.47 2.29
N LEU A 183 -12.45 9.63 2.53
CA LEU A 183 -11.78 9.52 3.83
C LEU A 183 -10.94 10.77 4.14
N ILE A 184 -10.17 11.29 3.18
CA ILE A 184 -9.38 12.53 3.34
C ILE A 184 -10.29 13.70 3.73
N LEU A 185 -11.41 13.88 3.02
CA LEU A 185 -12.40 14.92 3.33
C LEU A 185 -13.04 14.72 4.71
N LYS A 186 -13.38 13.48 5.07
CA LYS A 186 -13.92 13.14 6.40
C LYS A 186 -12.96 13.49 7.54
N MET A 187 -11.65 13.39 7.31
CA MET A 187 -10.61 13.81 8.26
C MET A 187 -10.42 15.34 8.30
N GLY A 188 -11.14 16.10 7.46
CA GLY A 188 -11.02 17.55 7.35
C GLY A 188 -9.71 17.99 6.69
N LEU A 189 -9.07 17.10 5.91
CA LEU A 189 -7.89 17.39 5.10
C LEU A 189 -8.30 17.87 3.71
N GLN A 190 -7.36 18.48 2.99
CA GLN A 190 -7.57 18.93 1.61
C GLN A 190 -7.23 17.79 0.65
N LEU A 191 -8.00 17.70 -0.44
CA LEU A 191 -7.69 16.76 -1.51
C LEU A 191 -6.46 17.25 -2.29
N PRO A 192 -5.43 16.41 -2.46
CA PRO A 192 -4.34 16.71 -3.36
C PRO A 192 -4.80 16.76 -4.82
N ASP A 193 -4.07 17.50 -5.66
CA ASP A 193 -4.30 17.47 -7.12
C ASP A 193 -3.98 16.05 -7.64
N PRO A 194 -4.95 15.33 -8.22
CA PRO A 194 -4.77 13.95 -8.65
C PRO A 194 -3.81 13.78 -9.85
N ASN A 195 -3.41 14.88 -10.48
CA ASN A 195 -2.48 14.87 -11.62
C ASN A 195 -1.06 15.29 -11.22
N LYS A 196 -0.91 15.96 -10.08
CA LYS A 196 0.39 16.46 -9.62
C LYS A 196 1.28 15.30 -9.12
N GLY A 197 2.46 15.18 -9.72
CA GLY A 197 3.43 14.16 -9.32
C GLY A 197 3.15 12.75 -9.83
N ARG A 198 2.17 12.60 -10.74
CA ARG A 198 1.83 11.31 -11.37
C ARG A 198 2.83 10.92 -12.46
N LEU A 199 3.12 9.62 -12.54
CA LEU A 199 3.91 9.00 -13.61
C LEU A 199 3.03 8.31 -14.65
N TYR A 200 1.84 7.85 -14.24
CA TYR A 200 0.92 7.08 -15.09
C TYR A 200 -0.45 7.77 -15.16
N THR A 201 -1.03 7.77 -16.34
CA THR A 201 -2.36 8.34 -16.64
C THR A 201 -3.37 7.25 -16.97
#